data_8b4734944377d7d1715fb65198dae9cc
#
_entry.id   8b4734944377d7d1715fb65198dae9cc
#
_cell.length_a   1.000
_cell.length_b   1.000
_cell.length_c   1.000
_cell.angle_alpha   90.00
_cell.angle_beta   90.00
_cell.angle_gamma   90.00
#
_symmetry.space_group_name_H-M   'P 1'
#
loop_
_entity.id
_entity.type
_entity.pdbx_description
1 polymer ?
#
loop_
_entity_poly.entity_id
_entity_poly.type
_entity_poly.pdbx_seq_one_letter_code
_entity_poly.pdbx_strand_id
1 'polypeptide(L)'
;MNKNKINNYGWNSATAPHSCNYITPTILEILNHILVKGRILDIGSGNGFLCSQLSELGYDMVGTEPDQQGFEISKTNYPNIKFYNLGVDAEPTILTKENTYLFDAVVSTEVIEHLYSPQQIPRLANKVLKDGGYLIISTPYHGYFKNLALAVMDKWDFHHHPFVEGGHVKFWSRRTLTRLLQENGFEVVAFHGVGRLPYLWKSMILVAKKC
;
A
#
# COMPACT_ATOMS: atom_id res chain seq x y z
N MET A 1 7.78 18.67 -23.78
CA MET A 1 7.44 17.31 -23.36
C MET A 1 6.53 17.44 -22.13
N ASN A 2 5.28 17.07 -22.28
CA ASN A 2 4.25 17.24 -21.23
C ASN A 2 4.50 16.25 -20.09
N LYS A 3 4.96 16.73 -18.93
CA LYS A 3 5.27 15.93 -17.72
C LYS A 3 4.03 15.48 -16.93
N ASN A 4 2.80 15.68 -17.43
CA ASN A 4 1.56 15.53 -16.68
C ASN A 4 0.63 14.41 -17.20
N LYS A 5 1.16 13.29 -17.70
CA LYS A 5 0.38 12.05 -17.80
C LYS A 5 0.84 11.07 -16.74
N ILE A 6 0.64 11.42 -15.48
CA ILE A 6 0.73 10.49 -14.38
C ILE A 6 -0.62 9.79 -14.33
N ASN A 7 -0.59 8.52 -14.52
CA ASN A 7 -1.58 7.46 -14.41
C ASN A 7 -2.95 7.90 -13.83
N ASN A 8 -3.96 8.00 -14.68
CA ASN A 8 -5.34 8.13 -14.22
C ASN A 8 -5.80 6.76 -13.72
N TYR A 9 -5.72 6.53 -12.41
CA TYR A 9 -6.20 5.30 -11.77
C TYR A 9 -7.73 5.23 -11.67
N GLY A 10 -8.46 6.20 -12.25
CA GLY A 10 -9.91 6.19 -12.36
C GLY A 10 -10.63 6.46 -11.04
N TRP A 11 -10.02 7.20 -10.12
CA TRP A 11 -10.67 7.63 -8.89
C TRP A 11 -11.86 8.56 -9.21
N ASN A 12 -13.10 8.14 -8.85
CA ASN A 12 -14.31 8.90 -9.14
C ASN A 12 -15.06 9.36 -7.89
N SER A 13 -14.75 8.82 -6.73
CA SER A 13 -15.42 9.12 -5.46
C SER A 13 -14.57 8.71 -4.26
N ALA A 14 -14.99 9.13 -3.06
CA ALA A 14 -14.39 8.72 -1.79
C ALA A 14 -14.90 7.35 -1.28
N THR A 15 -15.69 6.62 -2.09
CA THR A 15 -16.21 5.29 -1.69
C THR A 15 -15.10 4.27 -1.63
N ALA A 16 -15.28 3.26 -0.76
CA ALA A 16 -14.33 2.17 -0.58
C ALA A 16 -14.01 1.48 -1.91
N PRO A 17 -12.74 1.39 -2.33
CA PRO A 17 -12.32 0.50 -3.40
C PRO A 17 -12.69 -0.95 -3.08
N HIS A 18 -12.94 -1.76 -4.10
CA HIS A 18 -13.35 -3.15 -3.91
C HIS A 18 -12.36 -3.97 -3.06
N SER A 19 -11.06 -3.68 -3.18
CA SER A 19 -10.00 -4.33 -2.40
C SER A 19 -10.09 -4.02 -0.91
N CYS A 20 -10.57 -2.85 -0.52
CA CYS A 20 -10.74 -2.44 0.88
C CYS A 20 -11.65 -3.39 1.66
N ASN A 21 -12.67 -3.99 1.03
CA ASN A 21 -13.60 -4.90 1.70
C ASN A 21 -12.93 -6.12 2.36
N TYR A 22 -11.78 -6.55 1.87
CA TYR A 22 -11.06 -7.71 2.41
C TYR A 22 -9.64 -7.39 2.90
N ILE A 23 -9.08 -6.23 2.57
CA ILE A 23 -7.77 -5.77 3.05
C ILE A 23 -7.91 -4.97 4.33
N THR A 24 -8.79 -3.96 4.35
CA THR A 24 -8.95 -3.04 5.48
C THR A 24 -9.19 -3.74 6.81
N PRO A 25 -10.12 -4.72 6.94
CA PRO A 25 -10.33 -5.39 8.23
C PRO A 25 -9.06 -6.01 8.80
N THR A 26 -8.25 -6.64 7.94
CA THR A 26 -6.99 -7.27 8.36
C THR A 26 -5.94 -6.22 8.74
N ILE A 27 -5.85 -5.09 8.02
CA ILE A 27 -4.96 -3.97 8.39
C ILE A 27 -5.32 -3.42 9.77
N LEU A 28 -6.63 -3.22 10.04
CA LEU A 28 -7.11 -2.74 11.34
C LEU A 28 -6.73 -3.71 12.45
N GLU A 29 -6.94 -5.00 12.25
CA GLU A 29 -6.57 -6.05 13.21
C GLU A 29 -5.06 -6.05 13.48
N ILE A 30 -4.23 -6.01 12.43
CA ILE A 30 -2.77 -5.93 12.55
C ILE A 30 -2.36 -4.71 13.38
N LEU A 31 -2.86 -3.52 13.02
CA LEU A 31 -2.50 -2.28 13.71
C LEU A 31 -2.93 -2.30 15.18
N ASN A 32 -4.10 -2.80 15.50
CA ASN A 32 -4.55 -2.95 16.88
C ASN A 32 -3.64 -3.86 17.73
N HIS A 33 -2.99 -4.85 17.11
CA HIS A 33 -2.07 -5.74 17.81
C HIS A 33 -0.66 -5.15 17.99
N ILE A 34 -0.16 -4.40 17.01
CA ILE A 34 1.23 -3.91 17.03
C ILE A 34 1.38 -2.47 17.49
N LEU A 35 0.29 -1.70 17.49
CA LEU A 35 0.33 -0.26 17.74
C LEU A 35 -0.97 0.22 18.39
N VAL A 36 -0.94 0.52 19.68
CA VAL A 36 -2.12 1.00 20.42
C VAL A 36 -2.61 2.36 19.89
N LYS A 37 -1.69 3.29 19.62
CA LYS A 37 -1.88 4.59 18.97
C LYS A 37 -0.56 5.01 18.34
N GLY A 38 -0.61 5.84 17.31
CA GLY A 38 0.61 6.34 16.69
C GLY A 38 0.34 7.11 15.42
N ARG A 39 1.43 7.57 14.83
CA ARG A 39 1.43 8.30 13.57
C ARG A 39 1.71 7.34 12.41
N ILE A 40 0.84 7.33 11.42
CA ILE A 40 0.88 6.38 10.30
C ILE A 40 0.93 7.14 8.97
N LEU A 41 1.84 6.73 8.10
CA LEU A 41 1.90 7.17 6.71
C LEU A 41 1.25 6.11 5.81
N ASP A 42 0.31 6.54 4.97
CA ASP A 42 -0.24 5.72 3.88
C ASP A 42 0.39 6.15 2.55
N ILE A 43 1.19 5.25 1.96
CA ILE A 43 1.86 5.48 0.67
C ILE A 43 0.98 4.94 -0.45
N GLY A 44 0.53 5.82 -1.34
CA GLY A 44 -0.46 5.52 -2.36
C GLY A 44 -1.86 5.47 -1.76
N SER A 45 -2.24 6.51 -1.02
CA SER A 45 -3.50 6.57 -0.27
C SER A 45 -4.76 6.65 -1.13
N GLY A 46 -4.62 6.78 -2.46
CA GLY A 46 -5.73 6.88 -3.38
C GLY A 46 -6.72 7.97 -3.01
N ASN A 47 -7.99 7.60 -2.88
CA ASN A 47 -9.06 8.51 -2.47
C ASN A 47 -9.14 8.80 -0.96
N GLY A 48 -8.18 8.30 -0.15
CA GLY A 48 -8.09 8.55 1.30
C GLY A 48 -8.99 7.67 2.17
N PHE A 49 -9.70 6.69 1.62
CA PHE A 49 -10.64 5.87 2.37
C PHE A 49 -9.98 5.13 3.55
N LEU A 50 -8.85 4.47 3.33
CA LEU A 50 -8.13 3.76 4.40
C LEU A 50 -7.64 4.75 5.48
N CYS A 51 -7.11 5.90 5.06
CA CYS A 51 -6.70 6.96 6.00
C CYS A 51 -7.88 7.40 6.89
N SER A 52 -9.09 7.55 6.34
CA SER A 52 -10.26 7.96 7.14
C SER A 52 -10.63 6.91 8.18
N GLN A 53 -10.65 5.63 7.80
CA GLN A 53 -10.97 4.53 8.71
C GLN A 53 -9.97 4.45 9.89
N LEU A 54 -8.68 4.62 9.60
CA LEU A 54 -7.65 4.62 10.63
C LEU A 54 -7.70 5.88 11.50
N SER A 55 -8.01 7.04 10.92
CA SER A 55 -8.19 8.29 11.67
C SER A 55 -9.38 8.21 12.65
N GLU A 56 -10.49 7.60 12.27
CA GLU A 56 -11.66 7.35 13.13
C GLU A 56 -11.32 6.48 14.35
N LEU A 57 -10.31 5.61 14.23
CA LEU A 57 -9.78 4.81 15.34
C LEU A 57 -8.75 5.57 16.20
N GLY A 58 -8.47 6.83 15.86
CA GLY A 58 -7.59 7.70 16.65
C GLY A 58 -6.11 7.64 16.27
N TYR A 59 -5.75 7.10 15.10
CA TYR A 59 -4.40 7.21 14.56
C TYR A 59 -4.18 8.61 13.91
N ASP A 60 -2.96 9.15 14.06
CA ASP A 60 -2.54 10.38 13.35
C ASP A 60 -2.12 10.00 11.93
N MET A 61 -3.01 10.25 10.96
CA MET A 61 -2.84 9.81 9.59
C MET A 61 -2.22 10.89 8.70
N VAL A 62 -1.30 10.44 7.86
CA VAL A 62 -0.76 11.20 6.72
C VAL A 62 -0.88 10.34 5.48
N GLY A 63 -1.37 10.89 4.37
CA GLY A 63 -1.45 10.18 3.08
C GLY A 63 -0.56 10.81 2.01
N THR A 64 0.00 9.97 1.12
CA THR A 64 0.64 10.42 -0.13
C THR A 64 0.00 9.75 -1.33
N GLU A 65 -0.35 10.54 -2.35
CA GLU A 65 -0.98 10.06 -3.57
C GLU A 65 -0.44 10.85 -4.79
N PRO A 66 0.20 10.19 -5.77
CA PRO A 66 0.70 10.86 -6.97
C PRO A 66 -0.39 11.20 -7.98
N ASP A 67 -1.50 10.46 -8.02
CA ASP A 67 -2.62 10.76 -8.89
C ASP A 67 -3.36 12.00 -8.39
N GLN A 68 -3.43 13.02 -9.26
CA GLN A 68 -4.03 14.32 -8.88
C GLN A 68 -5.51 14.17 -8.49
N GLN A 69 -6.26 13.31 -9.16
CA GLN A 69 -7.68 13.14 -8.90
C GLN A 69 -7.92 12.43 -7.57
N GLY A 70 -7.16 11.37 -7.27
CA GLY A 70 -7.19 10.70 -5.96
C GLY A 70 -6.84 11.64 -4.82
N PHE A 71 -5.78 12.42 -5.00
CA PHE A 71 -5.35 13.45 -4.04
C PHE A 71 -6.44 14.50 -3.77
N GLU A 72 -7.07 15.09 -4.81
CA GLU A 72 -8.12 16.09 -4.62
C GLU A 72 -9.37 15.50 -3.94
N ILE A 73 -9.73 14.27 -4.28
CA ILE A 73 -10.83 13.56 -3.62
C ILE A 73 -10.53 13.36 -2.14
N SER A 74 -9.34 12.86 -1.79
CA SER A 74 -8.95 12.61 -0.41
C SER A 74 -8.93 13.89 0.42
N LYS A 75 -8.32 14.95 -0.10
CA LYS A 75 -8.23 16.26 0.57
C LYS A 75 -9.59 16.92 0.78
N THR A 76 -10.50 16.79 -0.19
CA THR A 76 -11.83 17.40 -0.11
C THR A 76 -12.73 16.68 0.88
N ASN A 77 -12.70 15.32 0.88
CA ASN A 77 -13.59 14.53 1.73
C ASN A 77 -13.07 14.35 3.16
N TYR A 78 -11.75 14.46 3.38
CA TYR A 78 -11.13 14.23 4.69
C TYR A 78 -10.22 15.41 5.09
N PRO A 79 -10.76 16.64 5.28
CA PRO A 79 -9.98 17.86 5.47
C PRO A 79 -9.16 17.87 6.76
N ASN A 80 -9.48 17.00 7.71
CA ASN A 80 -8.73 16.86 8.98
C ASN A 80 -7.51 15.95 8.86
N ILE A 81 -7.33 15.27 7.73
CA ILE A 81 -6.19 14.39 7.45
C ILE A 81 -5.24 15.12 6.50
N LYS A 82 -3.94 15.01 6.76
CA LYS A 82 -2.93 15.64 5.91
C LYS A 82 -2.59 14.76 4.72
N PHE A 83 -2.88 15.25 3.51
CA PHE A 83 -2.54 14.59 2.27
C PHE A 83 -1.51 15.39 1.48
N TYR A 84 -0.61 14.69 0.77
CA TYR A 84 0.38 15.26 -0.12
C TYR A 84 0.25 14.63 -1.52
N ASN A 85 0.29 15.47 -2.55
CA ASN A 85 0.38 14.97 -3.94
C ASN A 85 1.83 14.60 -4.26
N LEU A 86 2.26 13.43 -3.80
CA LEU A 86 3.63 12.94 -3.87
C LEU A 86 3.66 11.46 -4.23
N GLY A 87 4.62 11.08 -5.09
CA GLY A 87 4.95 9.69 -5.39
C GLY A 87 5.94 9.06 -4.40
N VAL A 88 6.27 7.79 -4.63
CA VAL A 88 7.23 7.02 -3.83
C VAL A 88 8.69 7.47 -3.96
N ASP A 89 8.97 8.32 -4.94
CA ASP A 89 10.26 8.97 -5.21
C ASP A 89 10.42 10.32 -4.51
N ALA A 90 9.43 10.72 -3.72
CA ALA A 90 9.46 11.98 -2.98
C ALA A 90 10.60 12.02 -1.96
N GLU A 91 11.14 13.24 -1.76
CA GLU A 91 12.12 13.48 -0.72
C GLU A 91 11.51 13.28 0.68
N PRO A 92 12.04 12.37 1.51
CA PRO A 92 11.49 12.06 2.83
C PRO A 92 11.35 13.28 3.73
N THR A 93 12.24 14.28 3.55
CA THR A 93 12.22 15.54 4.31
C THR A 93 10.93 16.33 4.16
N ILE A 94 10.18 16.18 3.06
CA ILE A 94 8.89 16.83 2.88
C ILE A 94 7.88 16.29 3.89
N LEU A 95 7.91 14.96 4.16
CA LEU A 95 7.01 14.28 5.07
C LEU A 95 7.38 14.48 6.55
N THR A 96 8.65 14.76 6.83
CA THR A 96 9.20 14.85 8.19
C THR A 96 9.56 16.27 8.64
N LYS A 97 9.61 17.26 7.73
CA LYS A 97 10.09 18.61 8.00
C LYS A 97 9.27 19.41 8.99
N GLU A 98 7.94 19.25 8.97
CA GLU A 98 7.06 20.06 9.83
C GLU A 98 6.96 19.53 11.26
N ASN A 99 7.41 18.30 11.47
CA ASN A 99 7.53 17.69 12.78
C ASN A 99 8.77 16.81 12.77
N THR A 100 9.65 16.99 13.70
CA THR A 100 10.78 16.09 14.00
C THR A 100 10.31 14.65 14.33
N TYR A 101 9.04 14.33 14.05
CA TYR A 101 8.42 13.06 14.39
C TYR A 101 8.37 12.15 13.18
N LEU A 102 9.12 11.06 13.26
CA LEU A 102 9.02 9.92 12.38
C LEU A 102 7.70 9.18 12.62
N PHE A 103 7.33 8.33 11.66
CA PHE A 103 6.13 7.51 11.73
C PHE A 103 6.34 6.25 12.57
N ASP A 104 5.31 5.81 13.28
CA ASP A 104 5.28 4.54 14.01
C ASP A 104 5.02 3.36 13.05
N ALA A 105 4.21 3.61 12.02
CA ALA A 105 3.96 2.65 10.96
C ALA A 105 3.85 3.34 9.59
N VAL A 106 4.16 2.59 8.54
CA VAL A 106 3.87 2.90 7.14
C VAL A 106 2.96 1.81 6.61
N VAL A 107 1.88 2.20 5.95
CA VAL A 107 0.98 1.30 5.23
C VAL A 107 1.09 1.61 3.74
N SER A 108 1.02 0.57 2.89
CA SER A 108 0.91 0.73 1.43
C SER A 108 0.10 -0.43 0.87
N THR A 109 -1.09 -0.13 0.34
CA THR A 109 -2.05 -1.16 -0.08
C THR A 109 -2.27 -1.14 -1.58
N GLU A 110 -1.97 -2.27 -2.26
CA GLU A 110 -2.17 -2.47 -3.70
C GLU A 110 -1.47 -1.36 -4.54
N VAL A 111 -0.20 -1.08 -4.22
CA VAL A 111 0.62 -0.06 -4.88
C VAL A 111 1.86 -0.64 -5.54
N ILE A 112 2.57 -1.54 -4.85
CA ILE A 112 3.90 -2.03 -5.25
C ILE A 112 3.89 -2.77 -6.59
N GLU A 113 2.78 -3.37 -6.96
CA GLU A 113 2.59 -4.06 -8.26
C GLU A 113 2.57 -3.11 -9.46
N HIS A 114 2.29 -1.83 -9.24
CA HIS A 114 2.25 -0.81 -10.27
C HIS A 114 3.59 -0.12 -10.49
N LEU A 115 4.58 -0.36 -9.64
CA LEU A 115 5.86 0.34 -9.66
C LEU A 115 6.90 -0.35 -10.54
N TYR A 116 7.53 0.40 -11.44
CA TYR A 116 8.74 -0.07 -12.16
C TYR A 116 9.90 -0.30 -11.20
N SER A 117 10.06 0.57 -10.19
CA SER A 117 11.10 0.52 -9.16
C SER A 117 10.50 0.26 -7.78
N PRO A 118 10.08 -0.99 -7.47
CA PRO A 118 9.34 -1.32 -6.25
C PRO A 118 10.15 -1.12 -4.96
N GLN A 119 11.49 -1.07 -5.05
CA GLN A 119 12.39 -0.78 -3.93
C GLN A 119 12.15 0.63 -3.33
N GLN A 120 11.49 1.53 -4.05
CA GLN A 120 11.24 2.89 -3.57
C GLN A 120 10.32 2.90 -2.35
N ILE A 121 9.30 2.01 -2.28
CA ILE A 121 8.43 1.91 -1.09
C ILE A 121 9.24 1.57 0.17
N PRO A 122 9.95 0.43 0.26
CA PRO A 122 10.67 0.12 1.48
C PRO A 122 11.81 1.11 1.76
N ARG A 123 12.44 1.71 0.76
CA ARG A 123 13.46 2.76 0.97
C ARG A 123 12.88 4.02 1.57
N LEU A 124 11.72 4.49 1.07
CA LEU A 124 11.01 5.63 1.65
C LEU A 124 10.56 5.31 3.08
N ALA A 125 9.92 4.15 3.27
CA ALA A 125 9.46 3.70 4.58
C ALA A 125 10.61 3.64 5.59
N ASN A 126 11.77 3.08 5.22
CA ASN A 126 12.94 3.00 6.11
C ASN A 126 13.41 4.39 6.57
N LYS A 127 13.37 5.39 5.70
CA LYS A 127 13.81 6.76 6.00
C LYS A 127 12.83 7.53 6.91
N VAL A 128 11.53 7.23 6.82
CA VAL A 128 10.50 7.97 7.58
C VAL A 128 10.03 7.25 8.83
N LEU A 129 10.27 5.95 8.96
CA LEU A 129 9.92 5.16 10.15
C LEU A 129 10.90 5.40 11.30
N LYS A 130 10.36 5.42 12.52
CA LYS A 130 11.14 5.23 13.75
C LYS A 130 11.87 3.90 13.71
N ASP A 131 12.95 3.76 14.48
CA ASP A 131 13.61 2.47 14.69
C ASP A 131 12.63 1.51 15.36
N GLY A 132 12.55 0.28 14.86
CA GLY A 132 11.58 -0.69 15.29
C GLY A 132 10.14 -0.43 14.81
N GLY A 133 9.90 0.60 14.01
CA GLY A 133 8.60 0.87 13.37
C GLY A 133 8.22 -0.18 12.32
N TYR A 134 6.97 -0.16 11.87
CA TYR A 134 6.42 -1.22 11.03
C TYR A 134 6.09 -0.73 9.63
N LEU A 135 6.39 -1.56 8.62
CA LEU A 135 5.89 -1.44 7.25
C LEU A 135 4.86 -2.56 7.01
N ILE A 136 3.62 -2.16 6.71
CA ILE A 136 2.53 -3.06 6.35
C ILE A 136 2.25 -2.86 4.87
N ILE A 137 2.46 -3.90 4.07
CA ILE A 137 2.34 -3.80 2.62
C ILE A 137 1.42 -4.88 2.07
N SER A 138 0.46 -4.49 1.23
CA SER A 138 -0.36 -5.45 0.49
C SER A 138 -0.10 -5.40 -1.01
N THR A 139 -0.39 -6.52 -1.67
CA THR A 139 -0.33 -6.67 -3.12
C THR A 139 -1.11 -7.92 -3.54
N PRO A 140 -1.58 -8.04 -4.80
CA PRO A 140 -2.18 -9.26 -5.29
C PRO A 140 -1.29 -10.48 -5.07
N TYR A 141 -1.89 -11.56 -4.57
CA TYR A 141 -1.16 -12.80 -4.28
C TYR A 141 -0.93 -13.61 -5.55
N HIS A 142 0.35 -13.90 -5.86
CA HIS A 142 0.77 -14.73 -6.98
C HIS A 142 1.52 -15.98 -6.49
N GLY A 143 0.81 -16.85 -5.75
CA GLY A 143 1.32 -18.13 -5.29
C GLY A 143 1.17 -19.22 -6.36
N TYR A 144 1.95 -20.31 -6.19
CA TYR A 144 2.00 -21.42 -7.14
C TYR A 144 0.63 -22.01 -7.48
N PHE A 145 -0.17 -22.39 -6.49
CA PHE A 145 -1.47 -23.03 -6.71
C PHE A 145 -2.48 -22.08 -7.39
N LYS A 146 -2.50 -20.80 -7.04
CA LYS A 146 -3.37 -19.82 -7.72
C LYS A 146 -2.98 -19.68 -9.19
N ASN A 147 -1.69 -19.53 -9.48
CA ASN A 147 -1.21 -19.39 -10.86
C ASN A 147 -1.44 -20.65 -11.69
N LEU A 148 -1.25 -21.84 -11.10
CA LEU A 148 -1.56 -23.11 -11.74
C LEU A 148 -3.06 -23.20 -12.06
N ALA A 149 -3.94 -22.84 -11.13
CA ALA A 149 -5.39 -22.85 -11.35
C ALA A 149 -5.79 -21.89 -12.49
N LEU A 150 -5.21 -20.69 -12.54
CA LEU A 150 -5.45 -19.72 -13.63
C LEU A 150 -5.02 -20.27 -14.99
N ALA A 151 -3.85 -20.92 -15.05
CA ALA A 151 -3.32 -21.51 -16.27
C ALA A 151 -4.18 -22.70 -16.76
N VAL A 152 -4.54 -23.64 -15.86
CA VAL A 152 -5.38 -24.81 -16.20
C VAL A 152 -6.78 -24.39 -16.64
N MET A 153 -7.34 -23.31 -16.07
CA MET A 153 -8.67 -22.81 -16.42
C MET A 153 -8.69 -21.84 -17.60
N ASP A 154 -7.55 -21.59 -18.24
CA ASP A 154 -7.42 -20.59 -19.33
C ASP A 154 -7.95 -19.20 -18.93
N LYS A 155 -7.64 -18.77 -17.71
CA LYS A 155 -8.08 -17.46 -17.15
C LYS A 155 -6.96 -16.45 -16.97
N TRP A 156 -5.81 -16.67 -17.61
CA TRP A 156 -4.65 -15.81 -17.47
C TRP A 156 -4.94 -14.37 -17.93
N ASP A 157 -5.39 -14.21 -19.18
CA ASP A 157 -5.63 -12.89 -19.75
C ASP A 157 -6.77 -12.16 -19.04
N PHE A 158 -7.84 -12.89 -18.66
CA PHE A 158 -8.93 -12.33 -17.87
C PHE A 158 -8.48 -11.83 -16.50
N HIS A 159 -7.51 -12.53 -15.87
CA HIS A 159 -7.03 -12.19 -14.54
C HIS A 159 -6.05 -11.00 -14.56
N HIS A 160 -5.20 -10.92 -15.59
CA HIS A 160 -4.13 -9.93 -15.67
C HIS A 160 -4.50 -8.66 -16.44
N HIS A 161 -5.59 -8.67 -17.20
CA HIS A 161 -6.11 -7.52 -17.94
C HIS A 161 -5.02 -6.74 -18.71
N PRO A 162 -4.31 -7.35 -19.69
CA PRO A 162 -3.10 -6.76 -20.32
C PRO A 162 -3.35 -5.44 -21.05
N PHE A 163 -4.62 -5.10 -21.35
CA PHE A 163 -5.00 -3.86 -22.03
C PHE A 163 -5.25 -2.68 -21.09
N VAL A 164 -5.20 -2.89 -19.75
CA VAL A 164 -5.44 -1.80 -18.80
C VAL A 164 -4.19 -0.95 -18.67
N GLU A 165 -4.28 0.32 -19.07
CA GLU A 165 -3.21 1.31 -18.87
C GLU A 165 -3.01 1.55 -17.37
N GLY A 166 -1.75 1.50 -16.89
CA GLY A 166 -1.44 1.59 -15.45
C GLY A 166 -1.72 0.30 -14.66
N GLY A 167 -2.00 -0.81 -15.35
CA GLY A 167 -2.20 -2.13 -14.74
C GLY A 167 -0.98 -2.67 -14.00
N HIS A 168 -1.07 -3.92 -13.53
CA HIS A 168 -0.01 -4.54 -12.76
C HIS A 168 1.21 -4.85 -13.64
N VAL A 169 2.37 -4.30 -13.30
CA VAL A 169 3.65 -4.54 -13.99
C VAL A 169 4.57 -5.49 -13.22
N LYS A 170 4.25 -5.79 -11.95
CA LYS A 170 4.98 -6.72 -11.09
C LYS A 170 4.02 -7.74 -10.47
N PHE A 171 4.49 -8.98 -10.37
CA PHE A 171 3.75 -10.10 -9.81
C PHE A 171 4.52 -10.68 -8.63
N TRP A 172 3.92 -10.59 -7.43
CA TRP A 172 4.60 -10.90 -6.19
C TRP A 172 4.15 -12.23 -5.60
N SER A 173 5.10 -13.07 -5.25
CA SER A 173 4.90 -14.17 -4.30
C SER A 173 5.34 -13.71 -2.90
N ARG A 174 4.89 -14.42 -1.85
CA ARG A 174 5.39 -14.19 -0.48
C ARG A 174 6.93 -14.16 -0.44
N ARG A 175 7.60 -15.11 -1.10
CA ARG A 175 9.06 -15.23 -1.11
C ARG A 175 9.75 -14.02 -1.73
N THR A 176 9.27 -13.56 -2.90
CA THR A 176 9.91 -12.45 -3.60
C THR A 176 9.70 -11.11 -2.91
N LEU A 177 8.50 -10.87 -2.34
CA LEU A 177 8.23 -9.67 -1.57
C LEU A 177 9.00 -9.67 -0.23
N THR A 178 9.05 -10.81 0.48
CA THR A 178 9.88 -10.94 1.70
C THR A 178 11.35 -10.59 1.42
N ARG A 179 11.92 -11.12 0.34
CA ARG A 179 13.30 -10.82 -0.05
C ARG A 179 13.51 -9.34 -0.32
N LEU A 180 12.60 -8.70 -1.05
CA LEU A 180 12.67 -7.26 -1.32
C LEU A 180 12.72 -6.45 -0.03
N LEU A 181 11.87 -6.78 0.96
CA LEU A 181 11.82 -6.08 2.25
C LEU A 181 13.11 -6.30 3.05
N GLN A 182 13.61 -7.54 3.10
CA GLN A 182 14.85 -7.87 3.79
C GLN A 182 16.08 -7.14 3.19
N GLU A 183 16.20 -7.09 1.87
CA GLU A 183 17.27 -6.36 1.17
C GLU A 183 17.21 -4.84 1.40
N ASN A 184 16.10 -4.31 1.96
CA ASN A 184 15.92 -2.89 2.27
C ASN A 184 15.81 -2.59 3.79
N GLY A 185 16.30 -3.47 4.65
CA GLY A 185 16.47 -3.24 6.10
C GLY A 185 15.20 -3.52 6.92
N PHE A 186 14.38 -4.49 6.48
CA PHE A 186 13.18 -4.93 7.21
C PHE A 186 13.21 -6.42 7.51
N GLU A 187 12.77 -6.80 8.70
CA GLU A 187 12.46 -8.17 9.07
C GLU A 187 10.95 -8.43 8.88
N VAL A 188 10.57 -9.43 8.06
CA VAL A 188 9.16 -9.80 7.89
C VAL A 188 8.73 -10.65 9.08
N VAL A 189 7.80 -10.11 9.89
CA VAL A 189 7.34 -10.71 11.15
C VAL A 189 5.98 -11.39 11.03
N ALA A 190 5.15 -11.05 10.02
CA ALA A 190 3.88 -11.72 9.78
C ALA A 190 3.49 -11.74 8.30
N PHE A 191 2.61 -12.70 7.97
CA PHE A 191 2.01 -12.88 6.65
C PHE A 191 0.53 -13.19 6.80
N HIS A 192 -0.31 -12.48 6.06
CA HIS A 192 -1.76 -12.72 5.98
C HIS A 192 -2.18 -12.85 4.53
N GLY A 193 -2.88 -13.94 4.20
CA GLY A 193 -3.55 -14.08 2.92
C GLY A 193 -5.02 -13.71 3.07
N VAL A 194 -5.56 -12.88 2.15
CA VAL A 194 -6.90 -12.29 2.29
C VAL A 194 -7.76 -12.48 1.04
N GLY A 195 -9.07 -12.40 1.23
CA GLY A 195 -10.07 -12.32 0.16
C GLY A 195 -10.60 -13.64 -0.38
N ARG A 196 -10.01 -14.79 -0.07
CA ARG A 196 -10.45 -16.16 -0.46
C ARG A 196 -9.84 -17.22 0.45
N LEU A 197 -10.08 -18.50 0.10
CA LEU A 197 -9.50 -19.66 0.78
C LEU A 197 -7.97 -19.69 0.73
N PRO A 198 -7.31 -20.38 1.68
CA PRO A 198 -5.86 -20.54 1.72
C PRO A 198 -5.26 -20.97 0.38
N TYR A 199 -4.12 -20.38 0.04
CA TYR A 199 -3.38 -20.54 -1.22
C TYR A 199 -4.08 -20.06 -2.51
N LEU A 200 -5.37 -19.66 -2.43
CA LEU A 200 -6.14 -19.04 -3.52
C LEU A 200 -6.50 -17.57 -3.21
N TRP A 201 -5.84 -16.95 -2.25
CA TRP A 201 -6.08 -15.57 -1.83
C TRP A 201 -6.11 -14.58 -2.99
N LYS A 202 -6.93 -13.53 -2.85
CA LYS A 202 -6.92 -12.41 -3.79
C LYS A 202 -5.65 -11.59 -3.61
N SER A 203 -5.36 -11.19 -2.37
CA SER A 203 -4.18 -10.41 -2.01
C SER A 203 -3.46 -11.04 -0.81
N MET A 204 -2.24 -10.59 -0.58
CA MET A 204 -1.44 -10.90 0.60
C MET A 204 -1.01 -9.62 1.29
N ILE A 205 -0.84 -9.69 2.61
CA ILE A 205 -0.32 -8.61 3.43
C ILE A 205 0.93 -9.13 4.15
N LEU A 206 2.03 -8.41 4.04
CA LEU A 206 3.22 -8.64 4.82
C LEU A 206 3.36 -7.54 5.88
N VAL A 207 3.68 -7.94 7.10
CA VAL A 207 4.06 -7.04 8.19
C VAL A 207 5.54 -7.18 8.39
N ALA A 208 6.26 -6.07 8.28
CA ALA A 208 7.71 -6.06 8.41
C ALA A 208 8.14 -4.98 9.42
N LYS A 209 9.11 -5.30 10.26
CA LYS A 209 9.67 -4.42 11.26
C LYS A 209 10.99 -3.85 10.76
N LYS A 210 11.21 -2.55 10.93
CA LYS A 210 12.48 -1.90 10.63
C LYS A 210 13.55 -2.43 11.59
N CYS A 211 14.69 -2.89 11.02
CA CYS A 211 15.84 -3.36 11.75
C CYS A 211 16.65 -2.22 12.39
#